data_46f85b48d5e6f17c00720510ac4f76d4
#
_entry.id   46f85b48d5e6f17c00720510ac4f76d4
#
_cell.length_a   1.000
_cell.length_b   1.000
_cell.length_c   1.000
_cell.angle_alpha   90.00
_cell.angle_beta   90.00
_cell.angle_gamma   90.00
#
_symmetry.space_group_name_H-M   'P 1'
#
loop_
_entity.id
_entity.type
_entity.pdbx_description
1 polymer ?
#
loop_
_entity_poly.entity_id
_entity_poly.type
_entity_poly.pdbx_seq_one_letter_code
_entity_poly.pdbx_strand_id
1 'polypeptide(L)'
;MSATATAAVSKAGAVKKDSVPEIIAASMVGTAIEFYDNYCYSIAAASYFGTIFFPAASKANPALGTMYAFLTFAVSFLARPFGSMLFGHFGDKIGRKTTLVVALMTMGISTFVVGLLPGYEQLGALSIVILCICRACQGVGLAGEWSGAALVATENAPANKRALYGSFPNLGAPIGFFCAYGLNLLLDSTLGSTAMQAWGWRIPFLCSAVLVIIGLDVRLRMTETPIFRKAVEQ
;
A
#
# COMPACT_ATOMS: atom_id res chain seq x y z
N MET A 1 -17.94 47.72 25.99
CA MET A 1 -17.70 47.08 24.67
C MET A 1 -16.48 46.14 24.77
N SER A 2 -16.57 44.99 25.44
CA SER A 2 -15.42 44.07 25.52
C SER A 2 -15.75 42.58 25.75
N ALA A 3 -16.95 42.18 26.01
CA ALA A 3 -17.30 40.77 26.29
C ALA A 3 -17.72 39.96 25.04
N THR A 4 -18.21 40.62 24.00
CA THR A 4 -18.68 39.99 22.76
C THR A 4 -17.57 39.66 21.76
N ALA A 5 -16.45 40.36 21.83
CA ALA A 5 -15.29 40.10 20.93
C ALA A 5 -14.49 38.83 21.37
N THR A 6 -14.41 38.55 22.67
CA THR A 6 -13.69 37.39 23.21
C THR A 6 -14.44 36.06 22.94
N ALA A 7 -15.75 36.08 22.83
CA ALA A 7 -16.58 34.90 22.53
C ALA A 7 -16.53 34.50 21.04
N ALA A 8 -16.26 35.43 20.15
CA ALA A 8 -16.17 35.17 18.71
C ALA A 8 -14.82 34.53 18.31
N VAL A 9 -13.75 34.87 19.00
CA VAL A 9 -12.40 34.28 18.77
C VAL A 9 -12.31 32.83 19.28
N SER A 10 -13.10 32.47 20.30
CA SER A 10 -13.14 31.11 20.85
C SER A 10 -13.84 30.10 19.96
N LYS A 11 -14.68 30.50 19.02
CA LYS A 11 -15.41 29.60 18.10
C LYS A 11 -14.72 29.31 16.77
N ALA A 12 -13.67 30.05 16.43
CA ALA A 12 -12.96 29.92 15.14
C ALA A 12 -11.83 28.88 15.12
N GLY A 13 -11.58 28.16 16.21
CA GLY A 13 -10.43 27.28 16.35
C GLY A 13 -10.69 25.85 16.87
N ALA A 14 -11.92 25.36 16.89
CA ALA A 14 -12.15 23.96 17.21
C ALA A 14 -11.77 23.08 16.00
N VAL A 15 -10.49 22.82 15.83
CA VAL A 15 -10.00 21.80 14.89
C VAL A 15 -10.66 20.48 15.27
N LYS A 16 -11.44 19.93 14.37
CA LYS A 16 -12.08 18.63 14.52
C LYS A 16 -10.96 17.61 14.81
N LYS A 17 -10.87 17.14 16.04
CA LYS A 17 -10.00 16.03 16.40
C LYS A 17 -10.59 14.78 15.78
N ASP A 18 -9.82 14.10 14.97
CA ASP A 18 -10.24 12.78 14.48
C ASP A 18 -10.55 11.89 15.68
N SER A 19 -11.64 11.16 15.61
CA SER A 19 -11.96 10.22 16.68
C SER A 19 -10.93 9.08 16.64
N VAL A 20 -10.59 8.56 17.81
CA VAL A 20 -9.65 7.46 17.94
C VAL A 20 -10.01 6.25 17.06
N PRO A 21 -11.29 5.83 16.94
CA PRO A 21 -11.68 4.77 16.01
C PRO A 21 -11.41 5.10 14.54
N GLU A 22 -11.56 6.34 14.11
CA GLU A 22 -11.26 6.76 12.73
C GLU A 22 -9.78 6.62 12.40
N ILE A 23 -8.90 6.99 13.32
CA ILE A 23 -7.44 6.88 13.16
C ILE A 23 -7.02 5.40 13.08
N ILE A 24 -7.59 4.55 13.94
CA ILE A 24 -7.34 3.10 13.93
C ILE A 24 -7.81 2.51 12.59
N ALA A 25 -9.04 2.80 12.16
CA ALA A 25 -9.59 2.30 10.92
C ALA A 25 -8.74 2.73 9.71
N ALA A 26 -8.31 3.99 9.67
CA ALA A 26 -7.45 4.52 8.60
C ALA A 26 -6.11 3.79 8.53
N SER A 27 -5.47 3.55 9.68
CA SER A 27 -4.21 2.81 9.77
C SER A 27 -4.37 1.35 9.33
N MET A 28 -5.44 0.68 9.77
CA MET A 28 -5.72 -0.70 9.39
C MET A 28 -6.04 -0.87 7.91
N VAL A 29 -6.85 0.03 7.33
CA VAL A 29 -7.20 0.00 5.90
C VAL A 29 -5.97 0.16 5.03
N GLY A 30 -5.09 1.12 5.35
CA GLY A 30 -3.85 1.32 4.61
C GLY A 30 -2.98 0.05 4.60
N THR A 31 -2.73 -0.50 5.78
CA THR A 31 -1.93 -1.72 5.93
C THR A 31 -2.61 -2.94 5.26
N ALA A 32 -3.95 -3.03 5.30
CA ALA A 32 -4.67 -4.12 4.63
C ALA A 32 -4.50 -4.06 3.10
N ILE A 33 -4.53 -2.86 2.50
CA ILE A 33 -4.30 -2.65 1.06
C ILE A 33 -2.87 -3.05 0.69
N GLU A 34 -1.90 -2.63 1.49
CA GLU A 34 -0.49 -2.98 1.32
C GLU A 34 -0.27 -4.50 1.30
N PHE A 35 -0.77 -5.19 2.32
CA PHE A 35 -0.63 -6.64 2.41
C PHE A 35 -1.42 -7.38 1.33
N TYR A 36 -2.61 -6.87 0.95
CA TYR A 36 -3.36 -7.38 -0.18
C TYR A 36 -2.51 -7.39 -1.46
N ASP A 37 -1.90 -6.27 -1.81
CA ASP A 37 -1.05 -6.15 -3.01
C ASP A 37 0.16 -7.10 -2.96
N ASN A 38 0.80 -7.22 -1.79
CA ASN A 38 1.92 -8.14 -1.60
C ASN A 38 1.48 -9.61 -1.77
N TYR A 39 0.34 -10.01 -1.21
CA TYR A 39 -0.16 -11.38 -1.35
C TYR A 39 -0.64 -11.68 -2.75
N CYS A 40 -1.33 -10.76 -3.43
CA CYS A 40 -1.71 -10.92 -4.84
C CYS A 40 -0.50 -11.15 -5.72
N TYR A 41 0.57 -10.37 -5.52
CA TYR A 41 1.81 -10.57 -6.26
C TYR A 41 2.48 -11.91 -5.93
N SER A 42 2.51 -12.29 -4.68
CA SER A 42 3.08 -13.58 -4.23
C SER A 42 2.37 -14.77 -4.88
N ILE A 43 1.04 -14.74 -4.93
CA ILE A 43 0.22 -15.76 -5.60
C ILE A 43 0.52 -15.77 -7.10
N ALA A 44 0.54 -14.59 -7.75
CA ALA A 44 0.81 -14.48 -9.16
C ALA A 44 2.23 -14.93 -9.53
N ALA A 45 3.22 -14.60 -8.71
CA ALA A 45 4.61 -15.05 -8.90
C ALA A 45 4.75 -16.57 -8.76
N ALA A 46 4.03 -17.17 -7.80
CA ALA A 46 4.05 -18.61 -7.60
C ALA A 46 3.35 -19.39 -8.73
N SER A 47 2.25 -18.84 -9.27
CA SER A 47 1.34 -19.59 -10.14
C SER A 47 1.40 -19.22 -11.61
N TYR A 48 1.68 -17.94 -11.95
CA TYR A 48 1.49 -17.42 -13.31
C TYR A 48 2.71 -16.73 -13.91
N PHE A 49 3.44 -15.92 -13.14
CA PHE A 49 4.47 -15.01 -13.69
C PHE A 49 5.68 -15.73 -14.29
N GLY A 50 6.00 -16.94 -13.81
CA GLY A 50 7.04 -17.76 -14.41
C GLY A 50 6.79 -18.02 -15.89
N THR A 51 5.57 -18.40 -16.25
CA THR A 51 5.19 -18.69 -17.65
C THR A 51 4.93 -17.42 -18.47
N ILE A 52 4.40 -16.37 -17.87
CA ILE A 52 4.00 -15.14 -18.55
C ILE A 52 5.20 -14.23 -18.86
N PHE A 53 6.10 -14.04 -17.90
CA PHE A 53 7.24 -13.12 -18.02
C PHE A 53 8.57 -13.82 -18.30
N PHE A 54 8.69 -15.11 -17.95
CA PHE A 54 9.91 -15.91 -18.13
C PHE A 54 9.67 -17.22 -18.88
N PRO A 55 9.03 -17.18 -20.07
CA PRO A 55 8.62 -18.40 -20.80
C PRO A 55 9.79 -19.29 -21.17
N ALA A 56 10.95 -18.73 -21.53
CA ALA A 56 12.13 -19.51 -21.87
C ALA A 56 12.67 -20.31 -20.67
N ALA A 57 12.72 -19.67 -19.50
CA ALA A 57 13.13 -20.34 -18.26
C ALA A 57 12.13 -21.42 -17.83
N SER A 58 10.83 -21.11 -17.91
CA SER A 58 9.76 -22.05 -17.55
C SER A 58 9.70 -23.27 -18.47
N LYS A 59 10.00 -23.10 -19.78
CA LYS A 59 10.11 -24.22 -20.72
C LYS A 59 11.31 -25.13 -20.42
N ALA A 60 12.44 -24.56 -19.99
CA ALA A 60 13.61 -25.33 -19.59
C ALA A 60 13.37 -26.07 -18.27
N ASN A 61 12.84 -25.37 -17.28
CA ASN A 61 12.46 -25.92 -15.97
C ASN A 61 11.42 -24.99 -15.32
N PRO A 62 10.19 -25.46 -15.01
CA PRO A 62 9.16 -24.65 -14.36
C PRO A 62 9.62 -23.96 -13.07
N ALA A 63 10.48 -24.65 -12.28
CA ALA A 63 11.03 -24.07 -11.05
C ALA A 63 11.92 -22.85 -11.30
N LEU A 64 12.67 -22.81 -12.42
CA LEU A 64 13.47 -21.64 -12.78
C LEU A 64 12.58 -20.44 -13.13
N GLY A 65 11.49 -20.64 -13.86
CA GLY A 65 10.54 -19.57 -14.15
C GLY A 65 9.95 -18.98 -12.89
N THR A 66 9.52 -19.81 -11.97
CA THR A 66 9.01 -19.38 -10.65
C THR A 66 10.09 -18.67 -9.83
N MET A 67 11.31 -19.17 -9.83
CA MET A 67 12.44 -18.52 -9.15
C MET A 67 12.69 -17.11 -9.69
N TYR A 68 12.69 -16.92 -11.01
CA TYR A 68 12.84 -15.58 -11.61
C TYR A 68 11.65 -14.66 -11.29
N ALA A 69 10.44 -15.19 -11.24
CA ALA A 69 9.29 -14.41 -10.79
C ALA A 69 9.47 -13.93 -9.33
N PHE A 70 9.97 -14.76 -8.44
CA PHE A 70 10.29 -14.36 -7.07
C PHE A 70 11.52 -13.42 -6.96
N LEU A 71 12.47 -13.48 -7.88
CA LEU A 71 13.54 -12.48 -7.93
C LEU A 71 13.00 -11.08 -8.25
N THR A 72 12.00 -10.96 -9.12
CA THR A 72 11.32 -9.66 -9.30
C THR A 72 10.61 -9.19 -8.03
N PHE A 73 10.06 -10.11 -7.23
CA PHE A 73 9.50 -9.78 -5.92
C PHE A 73 10.56 -9.23 -4.96
N ALA A 74 11.78 -9.79 -4.98
CA ALA A 74 12.89 -9.33 -4.16
C ALA A 74 13.30 -7.87 -4.44
N VAL A 75 13.09 -7.37 -5.66
CA VAL A 75 13.35 -5.96 -6.03
C VAL A 75 12.57 -4.99 -5.11
N SER A 76 11.34 -5.33 -4.75
CA SER A 76 10.53 -4.52 -3.83
C SER A 76 11.18 -4.42 -2.44
N PHE A 77 11.77 -5.50 -1.93
CA PHE A 77 12.45 -5.49 -0.63
C PHE A 77 13.73 -4.65 -0.67
N LEU A 78 14.51 -4.74 -1.75
CA LEU A 78 15.72 -3.94 -1.94
C LEU A 78 15.42 -2.44 -2.06
N ALA A 79 14.25 -2.08 -2.56
CA ALA A 79 13.82 -0.70 -2.69
C ALA A 79 13.33 -0.08 -1.36
N ARG A 80 12.93 -0.87 -0.35
CA ARG A 80 12.40 -0.39 0.93
C ARG A 80 13.34 0.55 1.70
N PRO A 81 14.65 0.27 1.86
CA PRO A 81 15.54 1.19 2.56
C PRO A 81 15.55 2.59 1.94
N PHE A 82 15.57 2.67 0.60
CA PHE A 82 15.50 3.95 -0.12
C PHE A 82 14.17 4.64 0.12
N GLY A 83 13.06 3.91 0.11
CA GLY A 83 11.74 4.42 0.43
C GLY A 83 11.67 4.98 1.84
N SER A 84 12.20 4.28 2.84
CA SER A 84 12.24 4.73 4.23
C SER A 84 13.01 6.04 4.39
N MET A 85 14.15 6.17 3.74
CA MET A 85 14.95 7.41 3.75
C MET A 85 14.19 8.56 3.08
N LEU A 86 13.60 8.31 1.90
CA LEU A 86 12.87 9.30 1.14
C LEU A 86 11.64 9.80 1.91
N PHE A 87 10.76 8.89 2.30
CA PHE A 87 9.52 9.24 2.97
C PHE A 87 9.71 9.69 4.43
N GLY A 88 10.75 9.23 5.11
CA GLY A 88 11.14 9.76 6.41
C GLY A 88 11.50 11.23 6.31
N HIS A 89 12.44 11.57 5.42
CA HIS A 89 12.87 12.94 5.22
C HIS A 89 11.74 13.89 4.79
N PHE A 90 10.93 13.47 3.81
CA PHE A 90 9.80 14.29 3.37
C PHE A 90 8.68 14.35 4.40
N GLY A 91 8.43 13.27 5.15
CA GLY A 91 7.41 13.24 6.20
C GLY A 91 7.63 14.27 7.29
N ASP A 92 8.90 14.56 7.59
CA ASP A 92 9.25 15.59 8.58
C ASP A 92 9.13 17.01 8.01
N LYS A 93 9.23 17.17 6.68
CA LYS A 93 9.16 18.49 6.01
C LYS A 93 7.77 18.90 5.54
N ILE A 94 7.02 18.00 4.93
CA ILE A 94 5.74 18.30 4.25
C ILE A 94 4.52 17.73 4.98
N GLY A 95 4.73 17.02 6.08
CA GLY A 95 3.68 16.46 6.92
C GLY A 95 3.43 14.97 6.70
N ARG A 96 2.98 14.32 7.75
CA ARG A 96 2.74 12.87 7.78
C ARG A 96 1.59 12.46 6.86
N LYS A 97 0.49 13.23 6.85
CA LYS A 97 -0.66 12.99 6.00
C LYS A 97 -0.29 12.99 4.52
N THR A 98 0.39 14.04 4.06
CA THR A 98 0.79 14.18 2.66
C THR A 98 1.70 13.04 2.22
N THR A 99 2.66 12.68 3.07
CA THR A 99 3.60 11.58 2.83
C THR A 99 2.88 10.24 2.68
N LEU A 100 1.91 9.94 3.55
CA LEU A 100 1.10 8.73 3.48
C LEU A 100 0.23 8.67 2.20
N VAL A 101 -0.32 9.80 1.76
CA VAL A 101 -1.08 9.86 0.50
C VAL A 101 -0.18 9.56 -0.70
N VAL A 102 1.01 10.18 -0.76
CA VAL A 102 1.96 9.95 -1.85
C VAL A 102 2.47 8.51 -1.86
N ALA A 103 2.76 7.94 -0.69
CA ALA A 103 3.16 6.53 -0.54
C ALA A 103 2.10 5.58 -1.08
N LEU A 104 0.83 5.76 -0.66
CA LEU A 104 -0.30 4.96 -1.13
C LEU A 104 -0.51 5.08 -2.65
N MET A 105 -0.44 6.30 -3.19
CA MET A 105 -0.60 6.53 -4.64
C MET A 105 0.54 5.89 -5.43
N THR A 106 1.78 6.01 -4.97
CA THR A 106 2.94 5.39 -5.62
C THR A 106 2.78 3.86 -5.69
N MET A 107 2.39 3.24 -4.58
CA MET A 107 2.14 1.80 -4.51
C MET A 107 0.96 1.39 -5.40
N GLY A 108 -0.17 2.07 -5.26
CA GLY A 108 -1.41 1.70 -5.95
C GLY A 108 -1.34 1.87 -7.47
N ILE A 109 -0.75 2.96 -7.95
CA ILE A 109 -0.54 3.16 -9.40
C ILE A 109 0.38 2.07 -9.94
N SER A 110 1.46 1.74 -9.22
CA SER A 110 2.38 0.68 -9.64
C SER A 110 1.69 -0.68 -9.70
N THR A 111 0.84 -1.02 -8.73
CA THR A 111 0.07 -2.26 -8.71
C THR A 111 -0.93 -2.31 -9.87
N PHE A 112 -1.62 -1.21 -10.14
CA PHE A 112 -2.54 -1.11 -11.28
C PHE A 112 -1.82 -1.31 -12.61
N VAL A 113 -0.64 -0.70 -12.79
CA VAL A 113 0.20 -0.88 -14.00
C VAL A 113 0.62 -2.33 -14.17
N VAL A 114 0.98 -3.04 -13.09
CA VAL A 114 1.26 -4.49 -13.15
C VAL A 114 0.07 -5.26 -13.70
N GLY A 115 -1.16 -4.93 -13.29
CA GLY A 115 -2.38 -5.57 -13.79
C GLY A 115 -2.64 -5.34 -15.28
N LEU A 116 -2.16 -4.23 -15.83
CA LEU A 116 -2.28 -3.90 -17.27
C LEU A 116 -1.10 -4.39 -18.11
N LEU A 117 -0.02 -4.85 -17.47
CA LEU A 117 1.23 -5.14 -18.16
C LEU A 117 1.11 -6.34 -19.10
N PRO A 118 1.47 -6.18 -20.39
CA PRO A 118 1.55 -7.30 -21.33
C PRO A 118 2.69 -8.27 -20.95
N GLY A 119 2.50 -9.55 -21.27
CA GLY A 119 3.50 -10.58 -21.04
C GLY A 119 4.71 -10.47 -21.95
N TYR A 120 5.68 -11.37 -21.73
CA TYR A 120 6.92 -11.43 -22.52
C TYR A 120 6.68 -11.65 -24.03
N GLU A 121 5.65 -12.41 -24.39
CA GLU A 121 5.34 -12.68 -25.82
C GLU A 121 4.99 -11.42 -26.60
N GLN A 122 4.50 -10.38 -25.93
CA GLN A 122 4.06 -9.12 -26.56
C GLN A 122 5.12 -8.02 -26.50
N LEU A 123 5.80 -7.85 -25.36
CA LEU A 123 6.76 -6.77 -25.11
C LEU A 123 8.22 -7.26 -24.96
N GLY A 124 8.44 -8.57 -24.99
CA GLY A 124 9.78 -9.12 -24.78
C GLY A 124 10.37 -8.72 -23.42
N ALA A 125 11.68 -8.49 -23.39
CA ALA A 125 12.39 -8.11 -22.15
C ALA A 125 11.89 -6.81 -21.50
N LEU A 126 11.24 -5.93 -22.25
CA LEU A 126 10.70 -4.67 -21.74
C LEU A 126 9.60 -4.91 -20.68
N SER A 127 8.82 -5.99 -20.82
CA SER A 127 7.81 -6.37 -19.83
C SER A 127 8.46 -6.65 -18.46
N ILE A 128 9.60 -7.33 -18.45
CA ILE A 128 10.35 -7.62 -17.21
C ILE A 128 10.91 -6.34 -16.58
N VAL A 129 11.46 -5.45 -17.41
CA VAL A 129 12.01 -4.16 -16.93
C VAL A 129 10.90 -3.32 -16.28
N ILE A 130 9.75 -3.19 -16.95
CA ILE A 130 8.61 -2.44 -16.40
C ILE A 130 8.11 -3.10 -15.12
N LEU A 131 8.01 -4.44 -15.08
CA LEU A 131 7.64 -5.18 -13.88
C LEU A 131 8.58 -4.88 -12.72
N CYS A 132 9.90 -4.89 -12.94
CA CYS A 132 10.90 -4.57 -11.92
C CYS A 132 10.79 -3.11 -11.44
N ILE A 133 10.55 -2.15 -12.35
CA ILE A 133 10.33 -0.75 -11.99
C ILE A 133 9.07 -0.61 -11.12
N CYS A 134 7.97 -1.24 -11.51
CA CYS A 134 6.75 -1.25 -10.69
C CYS A 134 7.01 -1.85 -9.31
N ARG A 135 7.78 -2.94 -9.22
CA ARG A 135 8.15 -3.56 -7.94
C ARG A 135 9.03 -2.65 -7.08
N ALA A 136 9.98 -1.93 -7.68
CA ALA A 136 10.77 -0.93 -6.96
C ALA A 136 9.88 0.20 -6.41
N CYS A 137 9.00 0.76 -7.24
CA CYS A 137 8.05 1.81 -6.82
C CYS A 137 7.11 1.33 -5.70
N GLN A 138 6.60 0.09 -5.79
CA GLN A 138 5.80 -0.51 -4.72
C GLN A 138 6.60 -0.63 -3.42
N GLY A 139 7.85 -1.08 -3.49
CA GLY A 139 8.74 -1.19 -2.32
C GLY A 139 9.03 0.16 -1.67
N VAL A 140 9.28 1.19 -2.47
CA VAL A 140 9.46 2.57 -2.01
C VAL A 140 8.20 3.09 -1.31
N GLY A 141 7.03 2.95 -1.94
CA GLY A 141 5.76 3.39 -1.37
C GLY A 141 5.43 2.69 -0.05
N LEU A 142 5.59 1.38 -0.03
CA LEU A 142 5.34 0.54 1.15
C LEU A 142 6.16 0.95 2.38
N ALA A 143 7.42 1.28 2.18
CA ALA A 143 8.30 1.72 3.26
C ALA A 143 7.84 3.04 3.91
N GLY A 144 7.28 3.97 3.10
CA GLY A 144 6.70 5.21 3.59
C GLY A 144 5.40 5.01 4.38
N GLU A 145 4.61 4.04 3.94
CA GLU A 145 3.34 3.69 4.57
C GLU A 145 3.51 3.17 6.00
N TRP A 146 4.32 2.15 6.16
CA TRP A 146 4.40 1.40 7.41
C TRP A 146 4.93 2.25 8.57
N SER A 147 5.98 3.02 8.33
CA SER A 147 6.50 3.96 9.33
C SER A 147 5.49 5.05 9.69
N GLY A 148 4.79 5.59 8.69
CA GLY A 148 3.78 6.63 8.87
C GLY A 148 2.55 6.14 9.62
N ALA A 149 2.01 4.97 9.30
CA ALA A 149 0.83 4.41 9.94
C ALA A 149 1.06 4.13 11.44
N ALA A 150 2.21 3.54 11.80
CA ALA A 150 2.57 3.29 13.19
C ALA A 150 2.74 4.59 13.99
N LEU A 151 3.38 5.61 13.40
CA LEU A 151 3.54 6.92 14.02
C LEU A 151 2.20 7.61 14.24
N VAL A 152 1.34 7.69 13.23
CA VAL A 152 0.02 8.30 13.34
C VAL A 152 -0.80 7.60 14.44
N ALA A 153 -0.80 6.28 14.51
CA ALA A 153 -1.52 5.53 15.53
C ALA A 153 -1.00 5.83 16.95
N THR A 154 0.32 5.87 17.14
CA THR A 154 0.93 6.07 18.46
C THR A 154 0.91 7.53 18.92
N GLU A 155 1.07 8.50 18.03
CA GLU A 155 1.05 9.93 18.34
C GLU A 155 -0.33 10.43 18.76
N ASN A 156 -1.40 9.82 18.24
CA ASN A 156 -2.78 10.15 18.59
C ASN A 156 -3.33 9.30 19.76
N ALA A 157 -2.57 8.30 20.23
CA ALA A 157 -2.99 7.43 21.31
C ALA A 157 -2.83 8.09 22.70
N PRO A 158 -3.74 7.78 23.66
CA PRO A 158 -3.52 8.10 25.07
C PRO A 158 -2.21 7.50 25.58
N ALA A 159 -1.50 8.21 26.48
CA ALA A 159 -0.18 7.82 26.94
C ALA A 159 -0.09 6.38 27.49
N ASN A 160 -1.15 5.93 28.17
CA ASN A 160 -1.25 4.59 28.79
C ASN A 160 -1.69 3.49 27.80
N LYS A 161 -2.01 3.81 26.53
CA LYS A 161 -2.52 2.87 25.53
C LYS A 161 -1.75 2.89 24.21
N ARG A 162 -0.59 3.55 24.15
CA ARG A 162 0.20 3.70 22.92
C ARG A 162 0.58 2.36 22.29
N ALA A 163 0.99 1.38 23.11
CA ALA A 163 1.34 0.06 22.62
C ALA A 163 0.14 -0.65 21.96
N LEU A 164 -1.05 -0.57 22.59
CA LEU A 164 -2.28 -1.15 22.04
C LEU A 164 -2.66 -0.49 20.71
N TYR A 165 -2.60 0.85 20.64
CA TYR A 165 -2.95 1.57 19.39
C TYR A 165 -1.95 1.33 18.27
N GLY A 166 -0.66 1.22 18.60
CA GLY A 166 0.39 0.88 17.65
C GLY A 166 0.30 -0.57 17.11
N SER A 167 -0.46 -1.46 17.77
CA SER A 167 -0.67 -2.83 17.28
C SER A 167 -1.80 -2.96 16.26
N PHE A 168 -2.76 -2.03 16.20
CA PHE A 168 -3.90 -2.10 15.27
C PHE A 168 -3.50 -2.12 13.79
N PRO A 169 -2.51 -1.36 13.30
CA PRO A 169 -2.07 -1.47 11.91
C PRO A 169 -1.72 -2.91 11.52
N ASN A 170 -1.14 -3.70 12.43
CA ASN A 170 -0.76 -5.09 12.15
C ASN A 170 -1.98 -6.00 11.87
N LEU A 171 -3.18 -5.63 12.31
CA LEU A 171 -4.40 -6.37 11.96
C LEU A 171 -4.77 -6.23 10.48
N GLY A 172 -4.23 -5.24 9.78
CA GLY A 172 -4.36 -5.12 8.33
C GLY A 172 -3.76 -6.31 7.58
N ALA A 173 -2.69 -6.90 8.08
CA ALA A 173 -2.03 -8.03 7.42
C ALA A 173 -2.94 -9.26 7.23
N PRO A 174 -3.58 -9.82 8.27
CA PRO A 174 -4.54 -10.92 8.08
C PRO A 174 -5.75 -10.53 7.22
N ILE A 175 -6.23 -9.28 7.32
CA ILE A 175 -7.33 -8.82 6.46
C ILE A 175 -6.89 -8.84 4.99
N GLY A 176 -5.73 -8.28 4.66
CA GLY A 176 -5.16 -8.31 3.32
C GLY A 176 -4.96 -9.74 2.80
N PHE A 177 -4.49 -10.65 3.67
CA PHE A 177 -4.33 -12.07 3.35
C PHE A 177 -5.65 -12.71 2.93
N PHE A 178 -6.68 -12.63 3.77
CA PHE A 178 -7.98 -13.24 3.45
C PHE A 178 -8.63 -12.63 2.22
N CYS A 179 -8.49 -11.32 2.00
CA CYS A 179 -9.00 -10.68 0.79
C CYS A 179 -8.25 -11.16 -0.47
N ALA A 180 -6.92 -11.24 -0.43
CA ALA A 180 -6.11 -11.64 -1.59
C ALA A 180 -6.33 -13.12 -1.93
N TYR A 181 -6.18 -14.01 -0.95
CA TYR A 181 -6.36 -15.44 -1.17
C TYR A 181 -7.81 -15.80 -1.46
N GLY A 182 -8.77 -15.19 -0.76
CA GLY A 182 -10.21 -15.41 -0.98
C GLY A 182 -10.62 -14.99 -2.40
N LEU A 183 -10.18 -13.83 -2.87
CA LEU A 183 -10.46 -13.38 -4.24
C LEU A 183 -9.80 -14.32 -5.27
N ASN A 184 -8.53 -14.67 -5.10
CA ASN A 184 -7.85 -15.58 -6.03
C ASN A 184 -8.52 -16.96 -6.06
N LEU A 185 -8.89 -17.52 -4.90
CA LEU A 185 -9.60 -18.80 -4.83
C LEU A 185 -10.96 -18.73 -5.53
N LEU A 186 -11.72 -17.65 -5.33
CA LEU A 186 -13.00 -17.40 -6.00
C LEU A 186 -12.83 -17.34 -7.52
N LEU A 187 -11.83 -16.59 -7.98
CA LEU A 187 -11.56 -16.46 -9.42
C LEU A 187 -11.10 -17.79 -10.03
N ASP A 188 -10.22 -18.53 -9.36
CA ASP A 188 -9.76 -19.83 -9.86
C ASP A 188 -10.90 -20.85 -9.93
N SER A 189 -11.80 -20.86 -8.94
CA SER A 189 -12.96 -21.73 -8.93
C SER A 189 -14.02 -21.39 -9.98
N THR A 190 -14.14 -20.12 -10.38
CA THR A 190 -15.15 -19.64 -11.33
C THR A 190 -14.64 -19.58 -12.77
N LEU A 191 -13.43 -19.13 -12.99
CA LEU A 191 -12.82 -18.98 -14.31
C LEU A 191 -12.05 -20.22 -14.77
N GLY A 192 -11.56 -21.01 -13.82
CA GLY A 192 -10.66 -22.13 -14.07
C GLY A 192 -9.23 -21.71 -14.36
N SER A 193 -8.30 -22.65 -14.21
CA SER A 193 -6.84 -22.39 -14.29
C SER A 193 -6.38 -21.83 -15.64
N THR A 194 -7.01 -22.26 -16.76
CA THR A 194 -6.67 -21.82 -18.10
C THR A 194 -6.97 -20.32 -18.30
N ALA A 195 -8.16 -19.88 -17.89
CA ALA A 195 -8.54 -18.46 -18.00
C ALA A 195 -7.76 -17.60 -17.01
N MET A 196 -7.50 -18.13 -15.81
CA MET A 196 -6.65 -17.45 -14.83
C MET A 196 -5.24 -17.20 -15.37
N GLN A 197 -4.62 -18.17 -16.05
CA GLN A 197 -3.30 -18.02 -16.65
C GLN A 197 -3.31 -17.08 -17.85
N ALA A 198 -4.36 -17.07 -18.65
CA ALA A 198 -4.45 -16.21 -19.85
C ALA A 198 -4.64 -14.73 -19.50
N TRP A 199 -5.58 -14.42 -18.61
CA TRP A 199 -5.95 -13.03 -18.30
C TRP A 199 -6.46 -12.82 -16.86
N GLY A 200 -7.03 -13.83 -16.22
CA GLY A 200 -7.70 -13.73 -14.91
C GLY A 200 -6.79 -13.25 -13.79
N TRP A 201 -5.51 -13.55 -13.84
CA TRP A 201 -4.51 -13.09 -12.88
C TRP A 201 -4.41 -11.56 -12.77
N ARG A 202 -4.90 -10.83 -13.78
CA ARG A 202 -4.92 -9.35 -13.78
C ARG A 202 -5.99 -8.78 -12.86
N ILE A 203 -7.10 -9.51 -12.65
CA ILE A 203 -8.25 -9.03 -11.89
C ILE A 203 -7.87 -8.61 -10.47
N PRO A 204 -7.13 -9.39 -9.66
CA PRO A 204 -6.72 -8.97 -8.33
C PRO A 204 -5.91 -7.66 -8.32
N PHE A 205 -5.03 -7.45 -9.29
CA PHE A 205 -4.25 -6.21 -9.42
C PHE A 205 -5.12 -5.01 -9.82
N LEU A 206 -6.09 -5.22 -10.71
CA LEU A 206 -7.03 -4.16 -11.09
C LEU A 206 -8.01 -3.83 -9.95
N CYS A 207 -8.43 -4.82 -9.17
CA CYS A 207 -9.24 -4.61 -7.98
C CYS A 207 -8.52 -3.77 -6.91
N SER A 208 -7.18 -3.79 -6.88
CA SER A 208 -6.43 -2.93 -5.96
C SER A 208 -6.69 -1.43 -6.19
N ALA A 209 -7.02 -1.03 -7.43
CA ALA A 209 -7.39 0.36 -7.71
C ALA A 209 -8.60 0.82 -6.88
N VAL A 210 -9.60 -0.03 -6.68
CA VAL A 210 -10.76 0.26 -5.84
C VAL A 210 -10.33 0.41 -4.38
N LEU A 211 -9.46 -0.47 -3.90
CA LEU A 211 -8.93 -0.41 -2.53
C LEU A 211 -8.09 0.86 -2.32
N VAL A 212 -7.30 1.25 -3.30
CA VAL A 212 -6.50 2.50 -3.27
C VAL A 212 -7.40 3.73 -3.21
N ILE A 213 -8.51 3.76 -3.97
CA ILE A 213 -9.48 4.85 -3.92
C ILE A 213 -10.11 4.95 -2.51
N ILE A 214 -10.49 3.82 -1.92
CA ILE A 214 -11.01 3.77 -0.55
C ILE A 214 -9.96 4.26 0.44
N GLY A 215 -8.72 3.76 0.35
CA GLY A 215 -7.62 4.19 1.21
C GLY A 215 -7.29 5.67 1.07
N LEU A 216 -7.39 6.20 -0.15
CA LEU A 216 -7.19 7.62 -0.43
C LEU A 216 -8.29 8.48 0.21
N ASP A 217 -9.57 8.11 0.06
CA ASP A 217 -10.69 8.82 0.69
C ASP A 217 -10.53 8.88 2.21
N VAL A 218 -10.21 7.74 2.83
CA VAL A 218 -9.96 7.64 4.27
C VAL A 218 -8.82 8.59 4.70
N ARG A 219 -7.71 8.63 3.96
CA ARG A 219 -6.54 9.47 4.29
C ARG A 219 -6.76 10.95 4.04
N LEU A 220 -7.49 11.30 3.01
CA LEU A 220 -7.83 12.70 2.75
C LEU A 220 -8.69 13.29 3.86
N ARG A 221 -9.52 12.47 4.53
CA ARG A 221 -10.34 12.88 5.68
C ARG A 221 -9.54 13.01 6.98
N MET A 222 -8.37 12.40 7.09
CA MET A 222 -7.52 12.51 8.30
C MET A 222 -6.99 13.94 8.47
N THR A 223 -6.84 14.37 9.71
CA THR A 223 -6.15 15.61 10.06
C THR A 223 -4.66 15.36 10.26
N GLU A 224 -3.83 16.40 10.05
CA GLU A 224 -2.39 16.31 10.31
C GLU A 224 -2.10 16.10 11.82
N THR A 225 -1.01 15.40 12.13
CA THR A 225 -0.69 15.03 13.51
C THR A 225 -0.46 16.26 14.41
N PRO A 226 -0.86 16.22 15.70
CA PRO A 226 -0.66 17.33 16.61
C PRO A 226 0.81 17.70 16.81
N ILE A 227 1.71 16.71 16.72
CA ILE A 227 3.16 16.91 16.89
C ILE A 227 3.72 17.71 15.71
N PHE A 228 3.36 17.36 14.48
CA PHE A 228 3.79 18.07 13.29
C PHE A 228 3.28 19.53 13.29
N ARG A 229 2.02 19.76 13.65
CA ARG A 229 1.46 21.13 13.75
C ARG A 229 2.25 22.01 14.71
N LYS A 230 2.59 21.48 15.89
CA LYS A 230 3.41 22.22 16.87
C LYS A 230 4.82 22.51 16.37
N ALA A 231 5.41 21.63 15.56
CA ALA A 231 6.75 21.83 15.01
C ALA A 231 6.79 22.88 13.89
N VAL A 232 5.68 23.08 13.18
CA VAL A 232 5.57 24.11 12.13
C VAL A 232 5.24 25.50 12.70
N GLU A 233 4.65 25.56 13.91
CA GLU A 233 4.31 26.81 14.61
C GLU A 233 5.51 27.41 15.38
N GLN A 234 6.63 26.71 15.48
CA GLN A 234 7.91 27.16 16.08
C GLN A 234 8.90 27.65 15.02
#